data_6f2d596f2db151e918786a2fc4734405
#
_entry.id   6f2d596f2db151e918786a2fc4734405
#
_cell.length_a   1.000
_cell.length_b   1.000
_cell.length_c   1.000
_cell.angle_alpha   90.00
_cell.angle_beta   90.00
_cell.angle_gamma   90.00
#
_symmetry.space_group_name_H-M   'P 1'
#
loop_
_entity.id
_entity.type
_entity.pdbx_description
1 polymer ?
#
loop_
_entity_poly.entity_id
_entity_poly.type
_entity_poly.pdbx_seq_one_letter_code
_entity_poly.pdbx_strand_id
1 'polypeptide(L)'
;MPEIAPHRQAVLLLAHGTPETLDEIPEYLSNITSGRPMPEAVVAEIRHRYGLIGSSPLTELTLEQAHLLSRALGLPVYVGMRNWKPYIADVVRQMREDGIASAVVICLAPQNSRTSVGLYRRVAFAAAAGAIEMDFIEGWADHPQLAEAFAQRLRPVWQSLSARIGSMAPVLFTAHSVPCRTIQTQPADAQGSPSPDPDPYPVEAKRTAANVAALLAPQGLTAADWFFAFQSQGMSGATWIGPTVEDTLTALRQEGHTAVVIQPIGFLCDHVEILYDIDIGFRDFAAGIGLEVVRPQSLNDSPLLTAALEQLARQGLARLATRLASKTHSGASAKAVPAL
;
A
#
# COMPACT_ATOMS: atom_id res chain seq x y z
N MET A 1 41.31 -13.53 17.14
CA MET A 1 40.59 -12.41 16.58
C MET A 1 39.09 -12.73 16.65
N PRO A 2 38.22 -11.93 17.24
CA PRO A 2 36.79 -12.24 17.19
C PRO A 2 36.36 -12.21 15.70
N GLU A 3 35.81 -13.30 15.26
CA GLU A 3 35.16 -13.44 13.96
C GLU A 3 34.03 -12.41 13.93
N ILE A 4 34.14 -11.40 13.04
CA ILE A 4 33.08 -10.41 12.83
C ILE A 4 31.92 -11.22 12.26
N ALA A 5 30.92 -11.49 13.08
CA ALA A 5 29.69 -12.14 12.64
C ALA A 5 29.18 -11.44 11.38
N PRO A 6 28.79 -12.18 10.34
CA PRO A 6 28.29 -11.57 9.11
C PRO A 6 27.15 -10.61 9.48
N HIS A 7 27.25 -9.35 9.02
CA HIS A 7 26.23 -8.33 9.25
C HIS A 7 24.87 -8.89 8.87
N ARG A 8 24.02 -9.17 9.87
CA ARG A 8 22.69 -9.71 9.64
C ARG A 8 21.87 -8.71 8.86
N GLN A 9 21.36 -9.16 7.74
CA GLN A 9 20.47 -8.38 6.87
C GLN A 9 19.03 -8.85 7.04
N ALA A 10 18.08 -7.95 6.86
CA ALA A 10 16.67 -8.26 6.94
C ALA A 10 15.86 -7.43 5.91
N VAL A 11 14.59 -7.78 5.77
CA VAL A 11 13.57 -6.94 5.13
C VAL A 11 12.55 -6.52 6.19
N LEU A 12 12.10 -5.28 6.13
CA LEU A 12 11.00 -4.75 6.93
C LEU A 12 9.84 -4.36 6.02
N LEU A 13 8.75 -5.09 6.09
CA LEU A 13 7.50 -4.74 5.43
C LEU A 13 6.70 -3.78 6.33
N LEU A 14 6.17 -2.71 5.75
CA LEU A 14 5.38 -1.71 6.45
C LEU A 14 3.94 -1.69 5.94
N ALA A 15 2.98 -1.77 6.86
CA ALA A 15 1.55 -1.75 6.57
C ALA A 15 0.78 -0.80 7.48
N HIS A 16 -0.50 -0.59 7.17
CA HIS A 16 -1.35 0.34 7.92
C HIS A 16 -1.65 -0.15 9.33
N GLY A 17 -1.96 -1.43 9.48
CA GLY A 17 -2.48 -2.03 10.69
C GLY A 17 -4.00 -1.95 10.80
N THR A 18 -4.59 -2.86 11.54
CA THR A 18 -6.04 -2.97 11.74
C THR A 18 -6.32 -3.52 13.13
N PRO A 19 -7.41 -3.09 13.81
CA PRO A 19 -7.82 -3.71 15.06
C PRO A 19 -8.29 -5.15 14.84
N GLU A 20 -8.11 -5.99 15.83
CA GLU A 20 -8.56 -7.40 15.81
C GLU A 20 -9.98 -7.55 16.34
N THR A 21 -10.38 -6.69 17.27
CA THR A 21 -11.69 -6.70 17.91
C THR A 21 -12.39 -5.36 17.81
N LEU A 22 -13.73 -5.38 17.96
CA LEU A 22 -14.53 -4.14 17.95
C LEU A 22 -14.22 -3.22 19.13
N ASP A 23 -13.75 -3.75 20.24
CA ASP A 23 -13.42 -2.97 21.44
C ASP A 23 -12.12 -2.16 21.26
N GLU A 24 -11.26 -2.57 20.35
CA GLU A 24 -10.01 -1.88 20.02
C GLU A 24 -10.20 -0.67 19.07
N ILE A 25 -11.36 -0.53 18.45
CA ILE A 25 -11.64 0.53 17.47
C ILE A 25 -11.41 1.94 18.00
N PRO A 26 -11.81 2.32 19.23
CA PRO A 26 -11.54 3.66 19.74
C PRO A 26 -10.04 3.98 19.85
N GLU A 27 -9.23 3.02 20.32
CA GLU A 27 -7.77 3.18 20.41
C GLU A 27 -7.14 3.25 19.01
N TYR A 28 -7.56 2.37 18.09
CA TYR A 28 -7.12 2.39 16.71
C TYR A 28 -7.39 3.73 16.02
N LEU A 29 -8.59 4.28 16.17
CA LEU A 29 -8.96 5.59 15.61
C LEU A 29 -8.15 6.73 16.24
N SER A 30 -7.86 6.64 17.55
CA SER A 30 -6.97 7.59 18.23
C SER A 30 -5.56 7.56 17.62
N ASN A 31 -5.03 6.39 17.31
CA ASN A 31 -3.72 6.26 16.66
C ASN A 31 -3.72 6.90 15.26
N ILE A 32 -4.76 6.66 14.44
CA ILE A 32 -4.91 7.26 13.10
C ILE A 32 -4.94 8.79 13.19
N THR A 33 -5.65 9.33 14.18
CA THR A 33 -5.84 10.78 14.33
C THR A 33 -4.74 11.45 15.16
N SER A 34 -3.70 10.71 15.55
CA SER A 34 -2.62 11.21 16.44
C SER A 34 -3.18 11.78 17.76
N GLY A 35 -4.09 11.05 18.40
CA GLY A 35 -4.71 11.39 19.67
C GLY A 35 -5.84 12.41 19.62
N ARG A 36 -6.23 12.89 18.43
CA ARG A 36 -7.40 13.79 18.30
C ARG A 36 -8.69 12.99 18.49
N PRO A 37 -9.60 13.46 19.37
CA PRO A 37 -10.85 12.77 19.61
C PRO A 37 -11.70 12.69 18.33
N MET A 38 -12.34 11.54 18.14
CA MET A 38 -13.30 11.32 17.06
C MET A 38 -14.74 11.47 17.60
N PRO A 39 -15.67 12.02 16.82
CA PRO A 39 -17.09 12.03 17.19
C PRO A 39 -17.59 10.59 17.45
N GLU A 40 -18.43 10.42 18.46
CA GLU A 40 -18.97 9.09 18.84
C GLU A 40 -19.71 8.43 17.68
N ALA A 41 -20.45 9.21 16.88
CA ALA A 41 -21.12 8.72 15.68
C ALA A 41 -20.16 8.09 14.66
N VAL A 42 -18.94 8.67 14.50
CA VAL A 42 -17.92 8.12 13.61
C VAL A 42 -17.36 6.81 14.18
N VAL A 43 -17.11 6.75 15.49
CA VAL A 43 -16.67 5.53 16.16
C VAL A 43 -17.70 4.42 16.00
N ALA A 44 -18.99 4.74 16.20
CA ALA A 44 -20.09 3.80 16.04
C ALA A 44 -20.20 3.28 14.61
N GLU A 45 -20.07 4.16 13.61
CA GLU A 45 -20.08 3.79 12.19
C GLU A 45 -18.91 2.85 11.83
N ILE A 46 -17.70 3.16 12.29
CA ILE A 46 -16.54 2.27 12.04
C ILE A 46 -16.72 0.91 12.73
N ARG A 47 -17.23 0.89 13.97
CA ARG A 47 -17.58 -0.37 14.65
C ARG A 47 -18.61 -1.17 13.85
N HIS A 48 -19.64 -0.51 13.31
CA HIS A 48 -20.64 -1.15 12.47
C HIS A 48 -20.01 -1.79 11.22
N ARG A 49 -19.15 -1.07 10.50
CA ARG A 49 -18.44 -1.60 9.32
C ARG A 49 -17.61 -2.83 9.64
N TYR A 50 -16.80 -2.77 10.68
CA TYR A 50 -16.01 -3.91 11.15
C TYR A 50 -16.91 -5.09 11.61
N GLY A 51 -18.04 -4.79 12.25
CA GLY A 51 -19.02 -5.81 12.65
C GLY A 51 -19.63 -6.55 11.46
N LEU A 52 -19.87 -5.87 10.35
CA LEU A 52 -20.42 -6.47 9.13
C LEU A 52 -19.43 -7.39 8.41
N ILE A 53 -18.15 -7.06 8.42
CA ILE A 53 -17.10 -7.88 7.76
C ILE A 53 -16.54 -8.98 8.68
N GLY A 54 -16.90 -8.98 9.97
CA GLY A 54 -16.33 -9.84 11.00
C GLY A 54 -15.04 -9.25 11.55
N SER A 55 -13.89 -9.68 11.06
CA SER A 55 -12.59 -9.11 11.37
C SER A 55 -11.84 -8.75 10.08
N SER A 56 -10.97 -7.75 10.15
CA SER A 56 -10.12 -7.41 9.01
C SER A 56 -8.95 -8.40 8.91
N PRO A 57 -8.75 -9.09 7.78
CA PRO A 57 -7.67 -10.06 7.62
C PRO A 57 -6.30 -9.40 7.35
N LEU A 58 -6.20 -8.08 7.38
CA LEU A 58 -5.00 -7.33 7.00
C LEU A 58 -3.73 -7.79 7.71
N THR A 59 -3.79 -7.98 9.03
CA THR A 59 -2.63 -8.39 9.83
C THR A 59 -2.17 -9.79 9.44
N GLU A 60 -3.08 -10.75 9.37
CA GLU A 60 -2.79 -12.13 8.99
C GLU A 60 -2.21 -12.21 7.57
N LEU A 61 -2.84 -11.55 6.61
CA LEU A 61 -2.37 -11.52 5.22
C LEU A 61 -1.00 -10.84 5.08
N THR A 62 -0.74 -9.79 5.86
CA THR A 62 0.57 -9.14 5.86
C THR A 62 1.66 -10.05 6.44
N LEU A 63 1.36 -10.78 7.50
CA LEU A 63 2.29 -11.75 8.08
C LEU A 63 2.56 -12.90 7.11
N GLU A 64 1.55 -13.38 6.39
CA GLU A 64 1.74 -14.41 5.35
C GLU A 64 2.59 -13.91 4.18
N GLN A 65 2.37 -12.67 3.72
CA GLN A 65 3.24 -12.04 2.72
C GLN A 65 4.70 -11.99 3.18
N ALA A 66 4.94 -11.65 4.45
CA ALA A 66 6.29 -11.65 5.04
C ALA A 66 6.88 -13.06 5.12
N HIS A 67 6.09 -14.05 5.49
CA HIS A 67 6.50 -15.45 5.53
C HIS A 67 6.92 -15.97 4.14
N LEU A 68 6.10 -15.75 3.13
CA LEU A 68 6.38 -16.12 1.74
C LEU A 68 7.65 -15.42 1.22
N LEU A 69 7.80 -14.13 1.50
CA LEU A 69 8.99 -13.38 1.11
C LEU A 69 10.25 -13.87 1.84
N SER A 70 10.16 -14.19 3.13
CA SER A 70 11.27 -14.75 3.92
C SER A 70 11.76 -16.07 3.33
N ARG A 71 10.84 -16.94 2.93
CA ARG A 71 11.18 -18.21 2.25
C ARG A 71 11.86 -17.98 0.90
N ALA A 72 11.38 -17.02 0.11
CA ALA A 72 11.95 -16.70 -1.20
C ALA A 72 13.38 -16.12 -1.10
N LEU A 73 13.63 -15.31 -0.08
CA LEU A 73 14.91 -14.62 0.13
C LEU A 73 15.93 -15.47 0.93
N GLY A 74 15.46 -16.37 1.80
CA GLY A 74 16.30 -17.02 2.81
C GLY A 74 16.80 -16.05 3.90
N LEU A 75 16.08 -14.94 4.11
CA LEU A 75 16.40 -13.90 5.08
C LEU A 75 15.22 -13.62 6.01
N PRO A 76 15.46 -13.11 7.23
CA PRO A 76 14.37 -12.68 8.11
C PRO A 76 13.61 -11.52 7.49
N VAL A 77 12.28 -11.60 7.54
CA VAL A 77 11.36 -10.55 7.12
C VAL A 77 10.49 -10.17 8.32
N TYR A 78 10.52 -8.90 8.69
CA TYR A 78 9.76 -8.33 9.79
C TYR A 78 8.56 -7.55 9.24
N VAL A 79 7.50 -7.46 10.03
CA VAL A 79 6.30 -6.66 9.71
C VAL A 79 6.12 -5.60 10.77
N GLY A 80 6.08 -4.34 10.35
CA GLY A 80 5.76 -3.21 11.21
C GLY A 80 4.52 -2.47 10.74
N MET A 81 3.59 -2.20 11.64
CA MET A 81 2.35 -1.50 11.35
C MET A 81 2.35 -0.11 11.96
N ARG A 82 1.75 0.86 11.23
CA ARG A 82 1.79 2.25 11.66
C ARG A 82 0.76 2.57 12.74
N ASN A 83 -0.46 2.10 12.57
CA ASN A 83 -1.58 2.52 13.39
C ASN A 83 -2.06 1.44 14.37
N TRP A 84 -1.52 0.22 14.26
CA TRP A 84 -1.85 -0.90 15.14
C TRP A 84 -0.64 -1.82 15.35
N LYS A 85 -0.81 -2.83 16.18
CA LYS A 85 0.21 -3.85 16.49
C LYS A 85 0.44 -4.78 15.27
N PRO A 86 1.68 -5.27 15.08
CA PRO A 86 2.92 -4.87 15.76
C PRO A 86 3.41 -3.49 15.29
N TYR A 87 3.62 -2.56 16.24
CA TYR A 87 4.04 -1.20 15.88
C TYR A 87 5.45 -1.16 15.28
N ILE A 88 5.66 -0.31 14.28
CA ILE A 88 6.96 -0.14 13.60
C ILE A 88 8.10 0.07 14.59
N ALA A 89 7.89 0.91 15.61
CA ALA A 89 8.93 1.22 16.60
C ALA A 89 9.34 0.00 17.43
N ASP A 90 8.38 -0.84 17.80
CA ASP A 90 8.65 -2.07 18.57
C ASP A 90 9.37 -3.10 17.73
N VAL A 91 8.94 -3.25 16.46
CA VAL A 91 9.57 -4.18 15.50
C VAL A 91 11.00 -3.76 15.20
N VAL A 92 11.26 -2.47 14.99
CA VAL A 92 12.64 -1.99 14.75
C VAL A 92 13.51 -2.20 15.99
N ARG A 93 12.97 -2.05 17.21
CA ARG A 93 13.67 -2.40 18.45
C ARG A 93 14.00 -3.89 18.48
N GLN A 94 13.06 -4.76 18.18
CA GLN A 94 13.27 -6.21 18.07
C GLN A 94 14.35 -6.55 17.03
N MET A 95 14.34 -5.93 15.85
CA MET A 95 15.38 -6.11 14.84
C MET A 95 16.79 -5.78 15.38
N ARG A 96 16.92 -4.73 16.21
CA ARG A 96 18.19 -4.38 16.84
C ARG A 96 18.62 -5.45 17.86
N GLU A 97 17.70 -5.94 18.67
CA GLU A 97 17.93 -7.03 19.65
C GLU A 97 18.35 -8.32 18.96
N ASP A 98 17.77 -8.61 17.77
CA ASP A 98 18.14 -9.75 16.92
C ASP A 98 19.48 -9.57 16.19
N GLY A 99 20.14 -8.40 16.37
CA GLY A 99 21.45 -8.09 15.78
C GLY A 99 21.39 -7.75 14.30
N ILE A 100 20.25 -7.27 13.79
CA ILE A 100 20.14 -6.78 12.41
C ILE A 100 20.90 -5.47 12.26
N ALA A 101 21.87 -5.43 11.36
CA ALA A 101 22.71 -4.26 11.10
C ALA A 101 22.22 -3.46 9.87
N SER A 102 21.55 -4.11 8.92
CA SER A 102 21.00 -3.43 7.74
C SER A 102 19.69 -4.05 7.29
N ALA A 103 18.79 -3.24 6.73
CA ALA A 103 17.48 -3.68 6.27
C ALA A 103 16.99 -2.94 5.03
N VAL A 104 16.35 -3.68 4.13
CA VAL A 104 15.51 -3.08 3.09
C VAL A 104 14.13 -2.86 3.66
N VAL A 105 13.59 -1.66 3.49
CA VAL A 105 12.26 -1.29 4.00
C VAL A 105 11.31 -1.10 2.82
N ILE A 106 10.21 -1.86 2.78
CA ILE A 106 9.22 -1.81 1.70
C ILE A 106 7.85 -1.50 2.29
N CYS A 107 7.22 -0.42 1.83
CA CYS A 107 5.82 -0.15 2.14
C CYS A 107 4.91 -1.03 1.28
N LEU A 108 3.95 -1.71 1.90
CA LEU A 108 2.88 -2.43 1.22
C LEU A 108 1.78 -1.47 0.71
N ALA A 109 2.24 -0.30 0.29
CA ALA A 109 1.50 0.75 -0.41
C ALA A 109 2.36 1.14 -1.62
N PRO A 110 2.08 0.59 -2.82
CA PRO A 110 2.95 0.74 -3.99
C PRO A 110 3.08 2.19 -4.47
N GLN A 111 2.01 2.97 -4.34
CA GLN A 111 1.98 4.36 -4.79
C GLN A 111 2.58 5.26 -3.71
N ASN A 112 3.59 6.05 -4.11
CA ASN A 112 4.25 6.97 -3.20
C ASN A 112 3.32 8.12 -2.79
N SER A 113 3.27 8.42 -1.49
CA SER A 113 2.52 9.55 -0.93
C SER A 113 3.23 10.09 0.30
N ARG A 114 3.33 11.39 0.40
CA ARG A 114 3.90 12.04 1.60
C ARG A 114 3.08 11.80 2.85
N THR A 115 1.77 11.68 2.70
CA THR A 115 0.82 11.48 3.81
C THR A 115 0.65 10.01 4.21
N SER A 116 1.23 9.08 3.45
CA SER A 116 1.23 7.65 3.71
C SER A 116 2.66 7.13 3.79
N VAL A 117 3.31 6.84 2.68
CA VAL A 117 4.68 6.30 2.59
C VAL A 117 5.69 7.17 3.33
N GLY A 118 5.59 8.50 3.21
CA GLY A 118 6.44 9.44 3.93
C GLY A 118 6.29 9.36 5.46
N LEU A 119 5.09 9.05 5.97
CA LEU A 119 4.88 8.84 7.40
C LEU A 119 5.52 7.53 7.89
N TYR A 120 5.37 6.44 7.13
CA TYR A 120 6.04 5.18 7.46
C TYR A 120 7.56 5.35 7.52
N ARG A 121 8.13 6.03 6.51
CA ARG A 121 9.57 6.32 6.45
C ARG A 121 10.04 7.04 7.71
N ARG A 122 9.36 8.12 8.10
CA ARG A 122 9.72 8.89 9.30
C ARG A 122 9.74 8.02 10.56
N VAL A 123 8.71 7.21 10.78
CA VAL A 123 8.63 6.36 11.97
C VAL A 123 9.73 5.30 11.96
N ALA A 124 9.99 4.63 10.83
CA ALA A 124 11.02 3.61 10.73
C ALA A 124 12.42 4.17 10.97
N PHE A 125 12.77 5.31 10.37
CA PHE A 125 14.09 5.94 10.55
C PHE A 125 14.27 6.50 11.96
N ALA A 126 13.23 7.09 12.54
CA ALA A 126 13.29 7.57 13.93
C ALA A 126 13.52 6.40 14.92
N ALA A 127 12.85 5.27 14.72
CA ALA A 127 13.02 4.09 15.55
C ALA A 127 14.40 3.43 15.37
N ALA A 128 14.94 3.42 14.15
CA ALA A 128 16.28 2.90 13.88
C ALA A 128 17.39 3.74 14.54
N ALA A 129 17.18 5.06 14.67
CA ALA A 129 18.14 6.01 15.27
C ALA A 129 19.59 5.83 14.79
N GLY A 130 19.77 5.44 13.51
CA GLY A 130 21.08 5.16 12.92
C GLY A 130 21.72 3.82 13.31
N ALA A 131 21.09 3.02 14.17
CA ALA A 131 21.60 1.71 14.57
C ALA A 131 21.43 0.61 13.52
N ILE A 132 20.45 0.77 12.62
CA ILE A 132 20.23 -0.11 11.46
C ILE A 132 20.38 0.76 10.21
N GLU A 133 21.26 0.35 9.30
CA GLU A 133 21.37 1.00 7.98
C GLU A 133 20.17 0.58 7.13
N MET A 134 19.36 1.54 6.70
CA MET A 134 18.12 1.25 5.97
C MET A 134 18.19 1.70 4.50
N ASP A 135 17.69 0.86 3.59
CA ASP A 135 17.36 1.19 2.21
C ASP A 135 15.85 1.21 2.06
N PHE A 136 15.26 2.40 1.96
CA PHE A 136 13.81 2.59 1.91
C PHE A 136 13.32 2.67 0.47
N ILE A 137 12.37 1.81 0.12
CA ILE A 137 11.70 1.84 -1.19
C ILE A 137 10.52 2.83 -1.10
N GLU A 138 10.67 4.00 -1.73
CA GLU A 138 9.69 5.10 -1.63
C GLU A 138 8.40 4.84 -2.42
N GLY A 139 8.48 4.10 -3.52
CA GLY A 139 7.33 3.74 -4.36
C GLY A 139 7.72 2.67 -5.36
N TRP A 140 6.74 1.88 -5.78
CA TRP A 140 6.92 0.79 -6.75
C TRP A 140 5.65 0.56 -7.59
N ALA A 141 4.88 1.64 -7.80
CA ALA A 141 3.65 1.68 -8.57
C ALA A 141 3.80 1.17 -10.01
N ASP A 142 5.00 1.30 -10.58
CA ASP A 142 5.34 0.89 -11.96
C ASP A 142 5.97 -0.51 -12.03
N HIS A 143 6.01 -1.26 -10.93
CA HIS A 143 6.65 -2.57 -10.93
C HIS A 143 5.90 -3.54 -11.87
N PRO A 144 6.57 -4.15 -12.88
CA PRO A 144 5.87 -4.96 -13.87
C PRO A 144 5.11 -6.14 -13.28
N GLN A 145 5.68 -6.81 -12.27
CA GLN A 145 5.02 -7.95 -11.60
C GLN A 145 3.82 -7.51 -10.76
N LEU A 146 3.77 -6.25 -10.27
CA LEU A 146 2.58 -5.70 -9.63
C LEU A 146 1.42 -5.59 -10.64
N ALA A 147 1.69 -5.00 -11.80
CA ALA A 147 0.69 -4.87 -12.85
C ALA A 147 0.21 -6.26 -13.32
N GLU A 148 1.13 -7.21 -13.51
CA GLU A 148 0.78 -8.58 -13.90
C GLU A 148 -0.04 -9.31 -12.81
N ALA A 149 0.28 -9.11 -11.53
CA ALA A 149 -0.49 -9.69 -10.42
C ALA A 149 -1.96 -9.21 -10.45
N PHE A 150 -2.17 -7.91 -10.63
CA PHE A 150 -3.54 -7.37 -10.80
C PHE A 150 -4.21 -7.86 -12.08
N ALA A 151 -3.50 -7.88 -13.22
CA ALA A 151 -4.04 -8.37 -14.48
C ALA A 151 -4.43 -9.86 -14.40
N GLN A 152 -3.65 -10.68 -13.69
CA GLN A 152 -3.95 -12.10 -13.46
C GLN A 152 -5.27 -12.30 -12.70
N ARG A 153 -5.54 -11.46 -11.69
CA ARG A 153 -6.80 -11.50 -10.92
C ARG A 153 -7.98 -10.95 -11.73
N LEU A 154 -7.76 -9.86 -12.45
CA LEU A 154 -8.80 -9.15 -13.21
C LEU A 154 -9.29 -9.95 -14.44
N ARG A 155 -8.36 -10.50 -15.21
CA ARG A 155 -8.64 -11.12 -16.51
C ARG A 155 -9.79 -12.13 -16.50
N PRO A 156 -9.80 -13.18 -15.64
CA PRO A 156 -10.87 -14.19 -15.68
C PRO A 156 -12.22 -13.61 -15.26
N VAL A 157 -12.26 -12.68 -14.31
CA VAL A 157 -13.50 -12.05 -13.82
C VAL A 157 -14.08 -11.15 -14.90
N TRP A 158 -13.25 -10.32 -15.52
CA TRP A 158 -13.63 -9.41 -16.59
C TRP A 158 -14.15 -10.16 -17.83
N GLN A 159 -13.43 -11.21 -18.27
CA GLN A 159 -13.85 -12.04 -19.39
C GLN A 159 -15.17 -12.77 -19.12
N SER A 160 -15.33 -13.34 -17.92
CA SER A 160 -16.57 -14.01 -17.51
C SER A 160 -17.75 -13.04 -17.47
N LEU A 161 -17.57 -11.84 -16.92
CA LEU A 161 -18.61 -10.82 -16.87
C LEU A 161 -18.98 -10.36 -18.29
N SER A 162 -17.99 -10.04 -19.14
CA SER A 162 -18.19 -9.60 -20.52
C SER A 162 -18.95 -10.64 -21.33
N ALA A 163 -18.57 -11.92 -21.20
CA ALA A 163 -19.28 -13.01 -21.87
C ALA A 163 -20.75 -13.13 -21.41
N ARG A 164 -21.00 -12.95 -20.11
CA ARG A 164 -22.34 -13.07 -19.52
C ARG A 164 -23.27 -11.94 -19.96
N ILE A 165 -22.77 -10.71 -20.05
CA ILE A 165 -23.58 -9.56 -20.50
C ILE A 165 -23.62 -9.40 -22.03
N GLY A 166 -22.84 -10.17 -22.78
CA GLY A 166 -22.81 -10.13 -24.24
C GLY A 166 -22.13 -8.89 -24.84
N SER A 167 -21.37 -8.15 -24.03
CA SER A 167 -20.60 -6.97 -24.43
C SER A 167 -19.37 -6.79 -23.55
N MET A 168 -18.43 -5.91 -23.94
CA MET A 168 -17.27 -5.58 -23.12
C MET A 168 -17.72 -4.93 -21.81
N ALA A 169 -17.40 -5.56 -20.68
CA ALA A 169 -17.69 -4.99 -19.37
C ALA A 169 -16.70 -3.85 -19.07
N PRO A 170 -17.15 -2.67 -18.63
CA PRO A 170 -16.24 -1.63 -18.19
C PRO A 170 -15.46 -2.07 -16.94
N VAL A 171 -14.22 -1.59 -16.84
CA VAL A 171 -13.36 -1.79 -15.66
C VAL A 171 -13.18 -0.46 -14.95
N LEU A 172 -13.58 -0.38 -13.69
CA LEU A 172 -13.34 0.76 -12.83
C LEU A 172 -12.18 0.45 -11.88
N PHE A 173 -11.02 1.06 -12.14
CA PHE A 173 -9.88 1.00 -11.23
C PHE A 173 -10.09 1.98 -10.08
N THR A 174 -9.75 1.56 -8.86
CA THR A 174 -9.90 2.43 -7.69
C THR A 174 -8.66 2.48 -6.82
N ALA A 175 -8.47 3.63 -6.14
CA ALA A 175 -7.48 3.82 -5.09
C ALA A 175 -8.08 4.70 -3.98
N HIS A 176 -7.47 4.73 -2.79
CA HIS A 176 -7.97 5.53 -1.68
C HIS A 176 -7.95 7.01 -2.02
N SER A 177 -9.03 7.74 -1.70
CA SER A 177 -9.06 9.19 -1.81
C SER A 177 -8.21 9.83 -0.72
N VAL A 178 -7.70 11.02 -0.99
CA VAL A 178 -6.98 11.84 -0.01
C VAL A 178 -7.50 13.26 -0.03
N PRO A 179 -7.43 14.02 1.08
CA PRO A 179 -7.86 15.41 1.09
C PRO A 179 -7.09 16.25 0.07
N CYS A 180 -7.78 17.08 -0.72
CA CYS A 180 -7.16 17.94 -1.75
C CYS A 180 -5.99 18.77 -1.21
N ARG A 181 -6.09 19.23 0.04
CA ARG A 181 -5.02 20.01 0.70
C ARG A 181 -3.70 19.24 0.81
N THR A 182 -3.74 17.90 0.90
CA THR A 182 -2.52 17.08 1.06
C THR A 182 -1.74 16.93 -0.24
N ILE A 183 -2.39 17.15 -1.36
CA ILE A 183 -1.78 17.15 -2.70
C ILE A 183 -1.28 18.54 -3.08
N GLN A 184 -2.04 19.57 -2.73
CA GLN A 184 -1.78 20.96 -3.10
C GLN A 184 -0.81 21.66 -2.16
N THR A 185 -0.89 21.38 -0.87
CA THR A 185 0.06 21.90 0.13
C THR A 185 1.26 21.00 0.25
N GLN A 186 2.40 21.59 0.02
CA GLN A 186 3.67 20.91 0.13
C GLN A 186 4.09 20.93 1.61
N PRO A 187 4.24 19.76 2.26
CA PRO A 187 4.86 19.71 3.57
C PRO A 187 6.28 20.26 3.45
N ALA A 188 6.68 21.04 4.44
CA ALA A 188 8.07 21.47 4.54
C ALA A 188 9.00 20.23 4.52
N ASP A 189 10.14 20.34 3.84
CA ASP A 189 11.21 19.35 3.95
C ASP A 189 11.71 19.24 5.40
N ALA A 190 12.69 18.38 5.64
CA ALA A 190 13.28 18.20 6.98
C ALA A 190 13.92 19.50 7.53
N GLN A 191 14.17 20.49 6.68
CA GLN A 191 14.71 21.81 6.99
C GLN A 191 13.65 22.91 7.08
N GLY A 192 12.38 22.55 6.88
CA GLY A 192 11.25 23.49 6.95
C GLY A 192 10.95 24.22 5.64
N SER A 193 11.62 23.91 4.54
CA SER A 193 11.35 24.48 3.23
C SER A 193 10.19 23.74 2.53
N PRO A 194 9.27 24.44 1.83
CA PRO A 194 8.23 23.79 1.04
C PRO A 194 8.82 22.95 -0.08
N SER A 195 8.33 21.71 -0.26
CA SER A 195 8.70 20.93 -1.46
C SER A 195 8.04 21.56 -2.69
N PRO A 196 8.76 21.82 -3.78
CA PRO A 196 8.19 22.42 -4.98
C PRO A 196 7.26 21.48 -5.77
N ASP A 197 7.37 20.15 -5.55
CA ASP A 197 6.66 19.17 -6.36
C ASP A 197 5.32 18.74 -5.73
N PRO A 198 4.27 18.52 -6.55
CA PRO A 198 3.00 17.97 -6.07
C PRO A 198 3.20 16.54 -5.53
N ASP A 199 2.28 16.07 -4.68
CA ASP A 199 2.29 14.69 -4.21
C ASP A 199 2.09 13.74 -5.41
N PRO A 200 2.97 12.76 -5.63
CA PRO A 200 2.91 11.87 -6.80
C PRO A 200 1.75 10.88 -6.76
N TYR A 201 1.10 10.69 -5.62
CA TYR A 201 0.12 9.64 -5.39
C TYR A 201 -0.99 9.53 -6.47
N PRO A 202 -1.71 10.61 -6.84
CA PRO A 202 -2.78 10.49 -7.83
C PRO A 202 -2.29 10.08 -9.22
N VAL A 203 -1.08 10.51 -9.59
CA VAL A 203 -0.45 10.17 -10.86
C VAL A 203 0.01 8.73 -10.85
N GLU A 204 0.66 8.29 -9.78
CA GLU A 204 1.13 6.91 -9.64
C GLU A 204 -0.03 5.91 -9.57
N ALA A 205 -1.13 6.25 -8.88
CA ALA A 205 -2.32 5.41 -8.84
C ALA A 205 -2.92 5.20 -10.23
N LYS A 206 -3.11 6.28 -11.00
CA LYS A 206 -3.60 6.20 -12.39
C LYS A 206 -2.63 5.43 -13.30
N ARG A 207 -1.31 5.57 -13.07
CA ARG A 207 -0.29 4.87 -13.84
C ARG A 207 -0.31 3.36 -13.57
N THR A 208 -0.48 2.94 -12.30
CA THR A 208 -0.71 1.52 -11.98
C THR A 208 -1.92 0.97 -12.74
N ALA A 209 -3.05 1.69 -12.74
CA ALA A 209 -4.25 1.30 -13.49
C ALA A 209 -3.98 1.17 -14.99
N ALA A 210 -3.31 2.16 -15.58
CA ALA A 210 -2.95 2.14 -17.01
C ALA A 210 -2.03 0.96 -17.36
N ASN A 211 -1.06 0.63 -16.50
CA ASN A 211 -0.17 -0.52 -16.70
C ASN A 211 -0.95 -1.85 -16.67
N VAL A 212 -1.92 -1.99 -15.76
CA VAL A 212 -2.81 -3.16 -15.71
C VAL A 212 -3.68 -3.24 -16.96
N ALA A 213 -4.31 -2.13 -17.36
CA ALA A 213 -5.16 -2.06 -18.56
C ALA A 213 -4.37 -2.43 -19.84
N ALA A 214 -3.12 -1.96 -19.96
CA ALA A 214 -2.26 -2.27 -21.10
C ALA A 214 -1.99 -3.79 -21.23
N LEU A 215 -1.91 -4.53 -20.12
CA LEU A 215 -1.76 -5.99 -20.15
C LEU A 215 -3.02 -6.73 -20.63
N LEU A 216 -4.19 -6.09 -20.57
CA LEU A 216 -5.45 -6.64 -21.08
C LEU A 216 -5.80 -6.14 -22.48
N ALA A 217 -5.07 -5.16 -23.03
CA ALA A 217 -5.30 -4.63 -24.38
C ALA A 217 -5.26 -5.71 -25.48
N PRO A 218 -4.36 -6.73 -25.45
CA PRO A 218 -4.38 -7.81 -26.41
C PRO A 218 -5.66 -8.67 -26.38
N GLN A 219 -6.43 -8.62 -25.27
CA GLN A 219 -7.72 -9.29 -25.13
C GLN A 219 -8.91 -8.38 -25.45
N GLY A 220 -8.65 -7.13 -25.89
CA GLY A 220 -9.66 -6.20 -26.36
C GLY A 220 -10.03 -5.07 -25.42
N LEU A 221 -9.44 -4.96 -24.20
CA LEU A 221 -9.68 -3.82 -23.33
C LEU A 221 -9.05 -2.56 -23.94
N THR A 222 -9.87 -1.58 -24.30
CA THR A 222 -9.41 -0.32 -24.88
C THR A 222 -9.42 0.81 -23.85
N ALA A 223 -8.88 1.97 -24.21
CA ALA A 223 -8.90 3.15 -23.35
C ALA A 223 -10.31 3.68 -23.05
N ALA A 224 -11.31 3.30 -23.87
CA ALA A 224 -12.71 3.66 -23.67
C ALA A 224 -13.43 2.73 -22.67
N ASP A 225 -12.85 1.57 -22.37
CA ASP A 225 -13.50 0.54 -21.56
C ASP A 225 -13.04 0.54 -20.10
N TRP A 226 -12.12 1.42 -19.71
CA TRP A 226 -11.70 1.51 -18.31
C TRP A 226 -11.71 2.94 -17.78
N PHE A 227 -12.02 3.04 -16.51
CA PHE A 227 -12.22 4.26 -15.76
C PHE A 227 -11.38 4.24 -14.50
N PHE A 228 -11.22 5.41 -13.87
CA PHE A 228 -10.50 5.52 -12.61
C PHE A 228 -11.27 6.41 -11.64
N ALA A 229 -11.45 5.96 -10.41
CA ALA A 229 -12.09 6.72 -9.33
C ALA A 229 -11.33 6.59 -8.01
N PHE A 230 -11.59 7.52 -7.10
CA PHE A 230 -11.08 7.45 -5.73
C PHE A 230 -12.19 7.04 -4.76
N GLN A 231 -11.86 6.08 -3.86
CA GLN A 231 -12.77 5.52 -2.87
C GLN A 231 -12.44 5.98 -1.44
N SER A 232 -13.28 5.60 -0.48
CA SER A 232 -13.00 5.68 0.96
C SER A 232 -12.72 7.10 1.45
N GLN A 233 -13.54 8.07 1.04
CA GLN A 233 -13.45 9.42 1.56
C GLN A 233 -13.74 9.43 3.06
N GLY A 234 -12.88 10.10 3.82
CA GLY A 234 -13.07 10.22 5.26
C GLY A 234 -14.28 11.12 5.61
N MET A 235 -14.92 10.84 6.73
CA MET A 235 -16.07 11.58 7.27
C MET A 235 -15.73 12.97 7.83
N SER A 236 -14.56 13.54 7.44
CA SER A 236 -14.21 14.93 7.76
C SER A 236 -14.82 15.85 6.71
N GLY A 237 -15.26 17.05 7.06
CA GLY A 237 -15.79 18.04 6.10
C GLY A 237 -14.75 18.61 5.12
N ALA A 238 -13.64 17.89 4.87
CA ALA A 238 -12.61 18.27 3.91
C ALA A 238 -13.06 17.96 2.48
N THR A 239 -12.55 18.72 1.50
CA THR A 239 -12.66 18.36 0.08
C THR A 239 -11.66 17.26 -0.24
N TRP A 240 -12.13 16.17 -0.82
CA TRP A 240 -11.35 15.00 -1.21
C TRP A 240 -11.16 14.95 -2.72
N ILE A 241 -10.08 14.28 -3.16
CA ILE A 241 -9.86 14.11 -4.61
C ILE A 241 -10.88 13.15 -5.20
N GLY A 242 -11.28 13.44 -6.44
CA GLY A 242 -12.24 12.67 -7.24
C GLY A 242 -11.70 12.35 -8.63
N PRO A 243 -12.54 11.73 -9.47
CA PRO A 243 -13.96 11.45 -9.24
C PRO A 243 -14.19 10.41 -8.13
N THR A 244 -15.41 10.41 -7.55
CA THR A 244 -15.82 9.37 -6.59
C THR A 244 -16.23 8.09 -7.33
N VAL A 245 -16.26 6.98 -6.62
CA VAL A 245 -16.77 5.72 -7.17
C VAL A 245 -18.25 5.85 -7.52
N GLU A 246 -19.04 6.43 -6.63
CA GLU A 246 -20.49 6.59 -6.80
C GLU A 246 -20.83 7.46 -8.02
N ASP A 247 -20.13 8.60 -8.22
CA ASP A 247 -20.32 9.45 -9.40
C ASP A 247 -19.99 8.68 -10.69
N THR A 248 -18.91 7.89 -10.66
CA THR A 248 -18.47 7.10 -11.82
C THR A 248 -19.44 5.95 -12.13
N LEU A 249 -19.94 5.25 -11.10
CA LEU A 249 -20.97 4.22 -11.28
C LEU A 249 -22.27 4.79 -11.84
N THR A 250 -22.65 5.99 -11.38
CA THR A 250 -23.84 6.70 -11.88
C THR A 250 -23.67 7.07 -13.37
N ALA A 251 -22.50 7.59 -13.76
CA ALA A 251 -22.20 7.92 -15.13
C ALA A 251 -22.24 6.67 -16.03
N LEU A 252 -21.59 5.57 -15.64
CA LEU A 252 -21.64 4.30 -16.37
C LEU A 252 -23.06 3.78 -16.54
N ARG A 253 -23.90 3.89 -15.52
CA ARG A 253 -25.30 3.51 -15.62
C ARG A 253 -26.07 4.38 -16.61
N GLN A 254 -25.83 5.69 -16.63
CA GLN A 254 -26.45 6.64 -17.60
C GLN A 254 -25.99 6.37 -19.03
N GLU A 255 -24.76 5.90 -19.23
CA GLU A 255 -24.22 5.47 -20.52
C GLU A 255 -24.80 4.10 -20.99
N GLY A 256 -25.65 3.46 -20.18
CA GLY A 256 -26.35 2.23 -20.53
C GLY A 256 -25.67 0.94 -20.06
N HIS A 257 -24.57 1.02 -19.33
CA HIS A 257 -23.94 -0.17 -18.76
C HIS A 257 -24.85 -0.83 -17.70
N THR A 258 -24.84 -2.15 -17.67
CA THR A 258 -25.62 -2.96 -16.70
C THR A 258 -24.76 -3.66 -15.66
N ALA A 259 -23.44 -3.71 -15.90
CA ALA A 259 -22.48 -4.30 -14.99
C ALA A 259 -21.10 -3.65 -15.17
N VAL A 260 -20.28 -3.69 -14.11
CA VAL A 260 -18.91 -3.16 -14.07
C VAL A 260 -18.02 -4.04 -13.21
N VAL A 261 -16.74 -4.17 -13.57
CA VAL A 261 -15.73 -4.76 -12.70
C VAL A 261 -15.04 -3.63 -11.93
N ILE A 262 -15.06 -3.67 -10.59
CA ILE A 262 -14.25 -2.77 -9.77
C ILE A 262 -12.95 -3.48 -9.40
N GLN A 263 -11.80 -2.91 -9.82
CA GLN A 263 -10.46 -3.40 -9.49
C GLN A 263 -9.72 -2.38 -8.63
N PRO A 264 -9.66 -2.60 -7.29
CA PRO A 264 -8.83 -1.76 -6.44
C PRO A 264 -7.34 -2.03 -6.73
N ILE A 265 -6.61 -0.96 -7.04
CA ILE A 265 -5.16 -1.04 -7.34
C ILE A 265 -4.31 -0.32 -6.28
N GLY A 266 -4.92 0.42 -5.38
CA GLY A 266 -4.26 1.09 -4.26
C GLY A 266 -4.04 0.18 -3.05
N PHE A 267 -4.56 -1.05 -3.08
CA PHE A 267 -4.52 -2.00 -1.97
C PHE A 267 -4.04 -3.38 -2.43
N LEU A 268 -3.21 -4.01 -1.63
CA LEU A 268 -2.61 -5.30 -1.97
C LEU A 268 -3.36 -6.50 -1.38
N CYS A 269 -4.14 -6.29 -0.31
CA CYS A 269 -4.87 -7.36 0.35
C CYS A 269 -6.24 -6.90 0.85
N ASP A 270 -7.08 -7.88 1.16
CA ASP A 270 -8.40 -7.64 1.74
C ASP A 270 -8.29 -6.99 3.13
N HIS A 271 -9.13 -5.99 3.38
CA HIS A 271 -9.28 -5.26 4.63
C HIS A 271 -10.60 -4.48 4.59
N VAL A 272 -10.90 -3.68 5.62
CA VAL A 272 -12.20 -3.02 5.75
C VAL A 272 -12.59 -2.16 4.53
N GLU A 273 -11.66 -1.42 3.93
CA GLU A 273 -11.93 -0.56 2.77
C GLU A 273 -12.13 -1.34 1.45
N ILE A 274 -11.88 -2.64 1.46
CA ILE A 274 -12.23 -3.56 0.38
C ILE A 274 -13.52 -4.31 0.72
N LEU A 275 -13.52 -4.99 1.87
CA LEU A 275 -14.61 -5.89 2.25
C LEU A 275 -15.91 -5.13 2.60
N TYR A 276 -15.80 -3.92 3.14
CA TYR A 276 -16.97 -3.09 3.40
C TYR A 276 -17.24 -2.12 2.24
N ASP A 277 -16.29 -1.24 1.89
CA ASP A 277 -16.59 -0.15 0.95
C ASP A 277 -16.97 -0.70 -0.43
N ILE A 278 -16.27 -1.74 -0.94
CA ILE A 278 -16.54 -2.30 -2.27
C ILE A 278 -17.59 -3.41 -2.20
N ASP A 279 -17.37 -4.44 -1.35
CA ASP A 279 -18.19 -5.65 -1.40
C ASP A 279 -19.56 -5.46 -0.77
N ILE A 280 -19.77 -4.41 0.05
CA ILE A 280 -21.06 -4.02 0.63
C ILE A 280 -21.48 -2.66 0.07
N GLY A 281 -20.79 -1.59 0.40
CA GLY A 281 -21.22 -0.22 0.14
C GLY A 281 -21.44 0.10 -1.35
N PHE A 282 -20.41 -0.07 -2.17
CA PHE A 282 -20.52 0.24 -3.61
C PHE A 282 -21.38 -0.78 -4.35
N ARG A 283 -21.42 -2.04 -3.90
CA ARG A 283 -22.31 -3.05 -4.47
C ARG A 283 -23.77 -2.69 -4.19
N ASP A 284 -24.13 -2.30 -2.98
CA ASP A 284 -25.48 -1.89 -2.60
C ASP A 284 -25.91 -0.60 -3.32
N PHE A 285 -25.01 0.39 -3.38
CA PHE A 285 -25.24 1.62 -4.14
C PHE A 285 -25.53 1.32 -5.62
N ALA A 286 -24.68 0.52 -6.26
CA ALA A 286 -24.83 0.14 -7.66
C ALA A 286 -26.13 -0.64 -7.91
N ALA A 287 -26.48 -1.59 -7.04
CA ALA A 287 -27.73 -2.31 -7.12
C ALA A 287 -28.95 -1.38 -7.05
N GLY A 288 -28.89 -0.35 -6.21
CA GLY A 288 -29.92 0.69 -6.09
C GLY A 288 -30.17 1.50 -7.37
N ILE A 289 -29.18 1.59 -8.25
CA ILE A 289 -29.28 2.27 -9.57
C ILE A 289 -29.39 1.29 -10.74
N GLY A 290 -29.51 -0.02 -10.47
CA GLY A 290 -29.65 -1.06 -11.49
C GLY A 290 -28.35 -1.37 -12.24
N LEU A 291 -27.21 -1.31 -11.56
CA LEU A 291 -25.89 -1.66 -12.05
C LEU A 291 -25.30 -2.79 -11.19
N GLU A 292 -24.80 -3.84 -11.81
CA GLU A 292 -24.10 -4.93 -11.11
C GLU A 292 -22.63 -4.59 -10.90
N VAL A 293 -22.12 -4.79 -9.69
CA VAL A 293 -20.68 -4.67 -9.39
C VAL A 293 -20.09 -6.05 -9.12
N VAL A 294 -18.99 -6.36 -9.81
CA VAL A 294 -18.18 -7.54 -9.57
C VAL A 294 -16.75 -7.11 -9.25
N ARG A 295 -16.13 -7.74 -8.25
CA ARG A 295 -14.75 -7.48 -7.84
C ARG A 295 -13.89 -8.74 -7.98
N PRO A 296 -12.71 -8.66 -8.61
CA PRO A 296 -11.70 -9.71 -8.53
C PRO A 296 -11.15 -9.83 -7.11
N GLN A 297 -10.69 -11.00 -6.74
CA GLN A 297 -10.00 -11.21 -5.47
C GLN A 297 -8.77 -10.29 -5.36
N SER A 298 -8.52 -9.74 -4.15
CA SER A 298 -7.29 -8.97 -3.87
C SER A 298 -6.04 -9.82 -4.07
N LEU A 299 -4.86 -9.21 -4.15
CA LEU A 299 -3.62 -9.94 -4.38
C LEU A 299 -3.30 -10.89 -3.22
N ASN A 300 -3.57 -10.46 -1.98
CA ASN A 300 -3.38 -11.26 -0.76
C ASN A 300 -2.00 -11.96 -0.72
N ASP A 301 -1.97 -13.28 -0.84
CA ASP A 301 -0.79 -14.17 -0.86
C ASP A 301 -0.29 -14.50 -2.28
N SER A 302 -0.64 -13.68 -3.28
CA SER A 302 -0.28 -13.90 -4.69
C SER A 302 1.21 -14.19 -4.88
N PRO A 303 1.58 -15.26 -5.59
CA PRO A 303 2.98 -15.54 -5.93
C PRO A 303 3.65 -14.42 -6.74
N LEU A 304 2.90 -13.72 -7.60
CA LEU A 304 3.41 -12.57 -8.36
C LEU A 304 3.68 -11.37 -7.46
N LEU A 305 2.87 -11.15 -6.43
CA LEU A 305 3.15 -10.13 -5.41
C LEU A 305 4.43 -10.50 -4.64
N THR A 306 4.57 -11.74 -4.20
CA THR A 306 5.79 -12.22 -3.54
C THR A 306 7.02 -12.02 -4.43
N ALA A 307 6.93 -12.33 -5.73
CA ALA A 307 8.02 -12.13 -6.67
C ALA A 307 8.36 -10.65 -6.88
N ALA A 308 7.37 -9.75 -6.89
CA ALA A 308 7.61 -8.30 -6.92
C ALA A 308 8.38 -7.84 -5.68
N LEU A 309 7.93 -8.24 -4.49
CA LEU A 309 8.57 -7.90 -3.22
C LEU A 309 9.99 -8.48 -3.13
N GLU A 310 10.20 -9.70 -3.62
CA GLU A 310 11.53 -10.33 -3.69
C GLU A 310 12.48 -9.52 -4.58
N GLN A 311 12.04 -9.12 -5.76
CA GLN A 311 12.87 -8.34 -6.68
C GLN A 311 13.25 -6.98 -6.06
N LEU A 312 12.29 -6.28 -5.45
CA LEU A 312 12.52 -5.03 -4.73
C LEU A 312 13.53 -5.21 -3.58
N ALA A 313 13.35 -6.25 -2.79
CA ALA A 313 14.24 -6.57 -1.67
C ALA A 313 15.68 -6.86 -2.17
N ARG A 314 15.86 -7.69 -3.19
CA ARG A 314 17.18 -7.99 -3.77
C ARG A 314 17.87 -6.75 -4.32
N GLN A 315 17.15 -5.86 -5.00
CA GLN A 315 17.68 -4.59 -5.48
C GLN A 315 18.11 -3.68 -4.32
N GLY A 316 17.29 -3.57 -3.27
CA GLY A 316 17.63 -2.80 -2.07
C GLY A 316 18.85 -3.35 -1.34
N LEU A 317 18.95 -4.68 -1.20
CA LEU A 317 20.12 -5.35 -0.60
C LEU A 317 21.40 -5.07 -1.38
N ALA A 318 21.34 -5.07 -2.72
CA ALA A 318 22.47 -4.71 -3.56
C ALA A 318 22.92 -3.25 -3.35
N ARG A 319 21.98 -2.31 -3.25
CA ARG A 319 22.27 -0.89 -2.93
C ARG A 319 22.90 -0.74 -1.55
N LEU A 320 22.38 -1.46 -0.53
CA LEU A 320 22.94 -1.49 0.82
C LEU A 320 24.38 -1.99 0.81
N ALA A 321 24.65 -3.10 0.13
CA ALA A 321 26.01 -3.66 0.02
C ALA A 321 26.98 -2.65 -0.57
N THR A 322 26.60 -1.96 -1.65
CA THR A 322 27.43 -0.92 -2.28
C THR A 322 27.72 0.25 -1.33
N ARG A 323 26.69 0.73 -0.60
CA ARG A 323 26.88 1.83 0.37
C ARG A 323 27.77 1.45 1.54
N LEU A 324 27.64 0.22 2.05
CA LEU A 324 28.47 -0.27 3.16
C LEU A 324 29.93 -0.44 2.73
N ALA A 325 30.20 -0.96 1.52
CA ALA A 325 31.53 -1.08 0.98
C ALA A 325 32.22 0.29 0.80
N SER A 326 31.50 1.30 0.33
CA SER A 326 32.05 2.66 0.19
C SER A 326 32.41 3.32 1.52
N LYS A 327 31.60 3.10 2.57
CA LYS A 327 31.87 3.60 3.93
C LYS A 327 33.15 2.99 4.54
N THR A 328 33.40 1.69 4.29
CA THR A 328 34.61 1.03 4.78
C THR A 328 35.88 1.55 4.12
N HIS A 329 35.84 1.85 2.82
CA HIS A 329 36.98 2.41 2.08
C HIS A 329 37.31 3.84 2.51
N SER A 330 36.30 4.69 2.74
CA SER A 330 36.52 6.07 3.18
C SER A 330 37.04 6.14 4.63
N GLY A 331 36.60 5.23 5.50
CA GLY A 331 37.08 5.12 6.87
C GLY A 331 38.54 4.62 6.99
N ALA A 332 38.98 3.79 6.04
CA ALA A 332 40.37 3.30 5.99
C ALA A 332 41.35 4.40 5.50
N SER A 333 40.92 5.25 4.56
CA SER A 333 41.74 6.36 4.06
C SER A 333 41.96 7.47 5.08
N ALA A 334 41.02 7.69 6.00
CA ALA A 334 41.14 8.73 7.05
C ALA A 334 42.11 8.36 8.19
N LYS A 335 42.52 7.08 8.31
CA LYS A 335 43.46 6.61 9.35
C LYS A 335 44.93 6.57 8.90
N ALA A 336 45.25 6.88 7.65
CA ALA A 336 46.58 6.85 7.09
C ALA A 336 47.15 8.30 6.93
N VAL A 337 47.15 9.11 8.00
CA VAL A 337 47.99 10.30 8.09
C VAL A 337 49.19 9.89 8.93
N PRO A 338 50.44 9.82 8.37
CA PRO A 338 51.61 9.59 9.17
C PRO A 338 51.89 10.79 10.03
N ALA A 339 52.07 10.56 11.32
CA ALA A 339 52.67 11.57 12.20
C ALA A 339 54.09 11.85 11.71
N LEU A 340 54.34 13.10 11.34
CA LEU A 340 55.66 13.68 11.16
C LEU A 340 56.22 14.14 12.50
#